data_232d214ccd2892b4c85544dac0ac7d0f
#
_entry.id   232d214ccd2892b4c85544dac0ac7d0f
#
_cell.length_a   1.000
_cell.length_b   1.000
_cell.length_c   1.000
_cell.angle_alpha   90.00
_cell.angle_beta   90.00
_cell.angle_gamma   90.00
#
_symmetry.space_group_name_H-M   'P 1'
#
loop_
_entity.id
_entity.type
_entity.pdbx_description
1 polymer ?
#
loop_
_entity_poly.entity_id
_entity_poly.type
_entity_poly.pdbx_seq_one_letter_code
_entity_poly.pdbx_strand_id
1 'polypeptide(L)'
;LETALSYAEIKALATGNPYIKEKMDLDTQVAKLKLIKSSFMSQKYELEDRVIKYYPRQIKEHKERIKGYDKDMETLSQYPKIEDKFYPMTIDGLGYYTKEKAGKALIERCKAMTTPDEIVIGDYRGFSMLLSFDKFSSEYNLTLKNSLSYKIALGSDVYGNIQRIDNALEGMKPKQDVCKQNLTELEKQFETAKVECKKEFPQEAELTEKSARL
;
A
#
# COMPACT_ATOMS: atom_id res chain seq x y z
N LEU A 1 23.55 22.26 -43.83
CA LEU A 1 23.51 22.42 -42.37
C LEU A 1 24.95 22.71 -41.91
N GLU A 2 25.32 24.01 -41.79
CA GLU A 2 26.56 24.42 -41.13
C GLU A 2 26.46 24.08 -39.67
N THR A 3 27.21 23.09 -39.22
CA THR A 3 27.44 22.81 -37.81
C THR A 3 28.27 23.97 -37.22
N ALA A 4 27.67 24.83 -36.42
CA ALA A 4 28.40 25.84 -35.69
C ALA A 4 29.52 25.19 -34.87
N LEU A 5 30.77 25.62 -35.09
CA LEU A 5 31.92 25.15 -34.31
C LEU A 5 31.66 25.39 -32.81
N SER A 6 31.97 24.44 -31.99
CA SER A 6 31.90 24.61 -30.53
C SER A 6 32.91 25.64 -30.08
N TYR A 7 32.69 26.27 -28.92
CA TYR A 7 33.64 27.23 -28.36
C TYR A 7 35.06 26.62 -28.21
N ALA A 8 35.17 25.33 -27.92
CA ALA A 8 36.42 24.58 -27.84
C ALA A 8 37.14 24.51 -29.18
N GLU A 9 36.41 24.27 -30.27
CA GLU A 9 36.96 24.21 -31.62
C GLU A 9 37.48 25.59 -32.06
N ILE A 10 36.69 26.65 -31.82
CA ILE A 10 37.09 28.02 -32.12
C ILE A 10 38.38 28.39 -31.34
N LYS A 11 38.44 28.04 -30.05
CA LYS A 11 39.60 28.33 -29.20
C LYS A 11 40.85 27.52 -29.59
N ALA A 12 40.67 26.25 -29.97
CA ALA A 12 41.77 25.41 -30.48
C ALA A 12 42.33 25.93 -31.81
N LEU A 13 41.46 26.34 -32.72
CA LEU A 13 41.84 26.97 -33.99
C LEU A 13 42.59 28.29 -33.78
N ALA A 14 42.11 29.14 -32.89
CA ALA A 14 42.74 30.45 -32.57
C ALA A 14 44.09 30.34 -31.91
N THR A 15 44.35 29.30 -31.12
CA THR A 15 45.61 29.07 -30.38
C THR A 15 46.58 28.13 -31.10
N GLY A 16 46.12 27.40 -32.11
CA GLY A 16 46.90 26.37 -32.84
C GLY A 16 47.24 25.12 -31.98
N ASN A 17 46.57 24.99 -30.80
CA ASN A 17 46.86 23.89 -29.89
C ASN A 17 45.71 22.88 -29.84
N PRO A 18 45.88 21.66 -30.42
CA PRO A 18 44.84 20.61 -30.49
C PRO A 18 44.44 20.07 -29.10
N TYR A 19 45.31 20.15 -28.10
CA TYR A 19 45.04 19.67 -26.73
C TYR A 19 43.96 20.50 -26.02
N ILE A 20 43.72 21.75 -26.43
CA ILE A 20 42.69 22.60 -25.83
C ILE A 20 41.30 22.01 -26.11
N LYS A 21 41.03 21.54 -27.36
CA LYS A 21 39.77 20.89 -27.71
C LYS A 21 39.59 19.61 -26.90
N GLU A 22 40.63 18.77 -26.90
CA GLU A 22 40.57 17.50 -26.17
C GLU A 22 40.28 17.70 -24.68
N LYS A 23 40.95 18.68 -24.04
CA LYS A 23 40.71 19.01 -22.63
C LYS A 23 39.26 19.44 -22.38
N MET A 24 38.69 20.31 -23.21
CA MET A 24 37.31 20.78 -23.04
C MET A 24 36.29 19.65 -23.26
N ASP A 25 36.55 18.75 -24.21
CA ASP A 25 35.71 17.60 -24.45
C ASP A 25 35.75 16.60 -23.26
N LEU A 26 36.94 16.39 -22.70
CA LEU A 26 37.13 15.58 -21.51
C LEU A 26 36.44 16.20 -20.28
N ASP A 27 36.60 17.52 -20.06
CA ASP A 27 35.89 18.23 -18.99
C ASP A 27 34.38 18.01 -19.05
N THR A 28 33.82 18.15 -20.25
CA THR A 28 32.38 17.94 -20.48
C THR A 28 31.95 16.49 -20.22
N GLN A 29 32.73 15.50 -20.69
CA GLN A 29 32.43 14.08 -20.49
C GLN A 29 32.55 13.69 -19.01
N VAL A 30 33.59 14.13 -18.32
CA VAL A 30 33.78 13.89 -16.88
C VAL A 30 32.67 14.53 -16.07
N ALA A 31 32.26 15.77 -16.38
CA ALA A 31 31.15 16.43 -15.72
C ALA A 31 29.84 15.65 -15.91
N LYS A 32 29.55 15.16 -17.12
CA LYS A 32 28.37 14.32 -17.40
C LYS A 32 28.41 13.01 -16.63
N LEU A 33 29.55 12.30 -16.61
CA LEU A 33 29.72 11.05 -15.88
C LEU A 33 29.53 11.25 -14.37
N LYS A 34 30.06 12.35 -13.81
CA LYS A 34 29.86 12.71 -12.39
C LYS A 34 28.38 12.93 -12.05
N LEU A 35 27.62 13.59 -12.93
CA LEU A 35 26.17 13.77 -12.75
C LEU A 35 25.43 12.44 -12.78
N ILE A 36 25.76 11.57 -13.74
CA ILE A 36 25.16 10.22 -13.83
C ILE A 36 25.49 9.40 -12.57
N LYS A 37 26.74 9.43 -12.10
CA LYS A 37 27.17 8.78 -10.86
C LYS A 37 26.41 9.32 -9.64
N SER A 38 26.26 10.62 -9.53
CA SER A 38 25.48 11.25 -8.44
C SER A 38 24.02 10.77 -8.43
N SER A 39 23.38 10.74 -9.60
CA SER A 39 22.01 10.21 -9.73
C SER A 39 21.93 8.73 -9.36
N PHE A 40 22.87 7.92 -9.86
CA PHE A 40 22.97 6.49 -9.51
C PHE A 40 23.12 6.28 -8.00
N MET A 41 24.00 7.03 -7.36
CA MET A 41 24.20 6.92 -5.90
C MET A 41 22.97 7.34 -5.11
N SER A 42 22.26 8.40 -5.53
CA SER A 42 21.00 8.80 -4.89
C SER A 42 19.95 7.69 -4.97
N GLN A 43 19.75 7.11 -6.15
CA GLN A 43 18.81 5.98 -6.34
C GLN A 43 19.23 4.75 -5.51
N LYS A 44 20.52 4.47 -5.44
CA LYS A 44 21.06 3.37 -4.63
C LYS A 44 20.75 3.58 -3.14
N TYR A 45 20.97 4.78 -2.59
CA TYR A 45 20.66 5.10 -1.19
C TYR A 45 19.16 5.01 -0.89
N GLU A 46 18.30 5.48 -1.79
CA GLU A 46 16.85 5.31 -1.64
C GLU A 46 16.46 3.84 -1.62
N LEU A 47 17.07 3.02 -2.48
CA LEU A 47 16.80 1.60 -2.53
C LEU A 47 17.31 0.88 -1.27
N GLU A 48 18.48 1.24 -0.76
CA GLU A 48 19.03 0.73 0.51
C GLU A 48 18.09 1.07 1.68
N ASP A 49 17.58 2.28 1.77
CA ASP A 49 16.62 2.68 2.82
C ASP A 49 15.31 1.86 2.71
N ARG A 50 14.83 1.63 1.49
CA ARG A 50 13.67 0.75 1.26
C ARG A 50 13.93 -0.70 1.67
N VAL A 51 15.11 -1.23 1.39
CA VAL A 51 15.52 -2.59 1.79
C VAL A 51 15.59 -2.72 3.30
N ILE A 52 16.06 -1.70 4.00
CA ILE A 52 16.24 -1.73 5.46
C ILE A 52 14.90 -1.49 6.19
N LYS A 53 14.05 -0.56 5.71
CA LYS A 53 12.89 -0.08 6.45
C LYS A 53 11.56 -0.50 5.82
N TYR A 54 11.38 -0.21 4.53
CA TYR A 54 10.08 -0.35 3.87
C TYR A 54 9.66 -1.81 3.71
N TYR A 55 10.49 -2.62 3.03
CA TYR A 55 10.14 -4.02 2.74
C TYR A 55 9.93 -4.86 4.01
N PRO A 56 10.83 -4.85 5.02
CA PRO A 56 10.63 -5.63 6.23
C PRO A 56 9.33 -5.28 6.97
N ARG A 57 9.00 -3.98 7.05
CA ARG A 57 7.77 -3.52 7.66
C ARG A 57 6.54 -4.02 6.90
N GLN A 58 6.50 -3.83 5.58
CA GLN A 58 5.36 -4.25 4.76
C GLN A 58 5.15 -5.76 4.77
N ILE A 59 6.23 -6.54 4.69
CA ILE A 59 6.19 -8.00 4.80
C ILE A 59 5.60 -8.43 6.16
N LYS A 60 6.03 -7.79 7.25
CA LYS A 60 5.49 -8.05 8.58
C LYS A 60 4.00 -7.74 8.66
N GLU A 61 3.58 -6.57 8.20
CA GLU A 61 2.17 -6.14 8.18
C GLU A 61 1.28 -7.11 7.40
N HIS A 62 1.74 -7.57 6.21
CA HIS A 62 1.00 -8.56 5.42
C HIS A 62 0.89 -9.92 6.13
N LYS A 63 1.98 -10.39 6.74
CA LYS A 63 1.98 -11.65 7.53
C LYS A 63 1.04 -11.59 8.73
N GLU A 64 1.03 -10.46 9.44
CA GLU A 64 0.10 -10.24 10.56
C GLU A 64 -1.35 -10.19 10.09
N ARG A 65 -1.63 -9.53 8.97
CA ARG A 65 -2.98 -9.47 8.38
C ARG A 65 -3.46 -10.85 7.94
N ILE A 66 -2.60 -11.67 7.32
CA ILE A 66 -2.95 -13.05 6.93
C ILE A 66 -3.32 -13.88 8.17
N LYS A 67 -2.53 -13.78 9.26
CA LYS A 67 -2.85 -14.44 10.54
C LYS A 67 -4.15 -13.92 11.14
N GLY A 68 -4.45 -12.63 10.99
CA GLY A 68 -5.72 -12.04 11.41
C GLY A 68 -6.90 -12.64 10.66
N TYR A 69 -6.79 -12.80 9.33
CA TYR A 69 -7.80 -13.49 8.53
C TYR A 69 -8.02 -14.95 8.96
N ASP A 70 -6.93 -15.68 9.25
CA ASP A 70 -7.05 -17.08 9.71
C ASP A 70 -7.88 -17.18 11.01
N LYS A 71 -7.60 -16.32 11.99
CA LYS A 71 -8.35 -16.27 13.26
C LYS A 71 -9.80 -15.84 13.06
N ASP A 72 -10.04 -14.87 12.20
CA ASP A 72 -11.40 -14.36 11.94
C ASP A 72 -12.24 -15.39 11.19
N MET A 73 -11.63 -16.14 10.26
CA MET A 73 -12.31 -17.27 9.59
C MET A 73 -12.57 -18.45 10.53
N GLU A 74 -11.65 -18.70 11.48
CA GLU A 74 -11.88 -19.71 12.54
C GLU A 74 -13.08 -19.31 13.40
N THR A 75 -13.17 -18.05 13.83
CA THR A 75 -14.37 -17.54 14.54
C THR A 75 -15.63 -17.70 13.70
N LEU A 76 -15.59 -17.29 12.43
CA LEU A 76 -16.75 -17.40 11.53
C LEU A 76 -17.18 -18.86 11.27
N SER A 77 -16.24 -19.81 11.31
CA SER A 77 -16.54 -21.24 11.11
C SER A 77 -17.50 -21.82 12.15
N GLN A 78 -17.62 -21.19 13.31
CA GLN A 78 -18.61 -21.55 14.35
C GLN A 78 -20.03 -21.12 13.95
N TYR A 79 -20.16 -20.27 12.93
CA TYR A 79 -21.42 -19.74 12.40
C TYR A 79 -21.52 -19.99 10.89
N PRO A 80 -21.53 -21.26 10.43
CA PRO A 80 -21.51 -21.59 9.01
C PRO A 80 -22.75 -21.06 8.31
N LYS A 81 -22.57 -20.63 7.04
CA LYS A 81 -23.70 -20.19 6.23
C LYS A 81 -24.63 -21.37 5.99
N ILE A 82 -25.87 -21.28 6.46
CA ILE A 82 -26.92 -22.24 6.26
C ILE A 82 -28.06 -21.50 5.53
N GLU A 83 -28.63 -22.13 4.49
CA GLU A 83 -29.73 -21.57 3.74
C GLU A 83 -30.90 -21.26 4.69
N ASP A 84 -31.51 -20.10 4.50
CA ASP A 84 -32.64 -19.58 5.31
C ASP A 84 -32.37 -19.37 6.81
N LYS A 85 -31.16 -19.63 7.29
CA LYS A 85 -30.80 -19.35 8.67
C LYS A 85 -30.23 -17.95 8.82
N PHE A 86 -30.80 -17.21 9.77
CA PHE A 86 -30.24 -15.95 10.27
C PHE A 86 -29.70 -16.19 11.69
N TYR A 87 -28.43 -15.86 11.91
CA TYR A 87 -27.87 -15.90 13.28
C TYR A 87 -28.34 -14.70 14.07
N PRO A 88 -28.60 -14.85 15.37
CA PRO A 88 -28.99 -13.71 16.21
C PRO A 88 -27.97 -12.58 16.13
N MET A 89 -28.46 -11.35 15.96
CA MET A 89 -27.69 -10.12 16.03
C MET A 89 -28.03 -9.40 17.32
N THR A 90 -27.03 -9.01 18.11
CA THR A 90 -27.24 -8.22 19.31
C THR A 90 -27.02 -6.75 19.01
N ILE A 91 -27.96 -5.88 19.37
CA ILE A 91 -27.83 -4.42 19.26
C ILE A 91 -28.32 -3.81 20.60
N ASP A 92 -27.47 -3.01 21.25
CA ASP A 92 -27.72 -2.37 22.55
C ASP A 92 -28.24 -3.38 23.62
N GLY A 93 -27.69 -4.62 23.60
CA GLY A 93 -28.04 -5.70 24.52
C GLY A 93 -29.32 -6.47 24.15
N LEU A 94 -30.03 -6.10 23.09
CA LEU A 94 -31.23 -6.77 22.62
C LEU A 94 -30.92 -7.73 21.46
N GLY A 95 -31.42 -8.96 21.55
CA GLY A 95 -31.24 -9.98 20.51
C GLY A 95 -32.30 -9.91 19.42
N TYR A 96 -31.86 -9.87 18.16
CA TYR A 96 -32.71 -9.86 16.97
C TYR A 96 -32.51 -11.15 16.17
N TYR A 97 -33.60 -11.88 15.92
CA TYR A 97 -33.56 -13.24 15.37
C TYR A 97 -34.00 -13.31 13.90
N THR A 98 -34.33 -12.19 13.29
CA THR A 98 -34.69 -12.11 11.87
C THR A 98 -33.97 -10.96 11.19
N LYS A 99 -33.65 -11.14 9.89
CA LYS A 99 -32.99 -10.10 9.07
C LYS A 99 -33.75 -8.77 9.10
N GLU A 100 -35.07 -8.83 9.02
CA GLU A 100 -35.91 -7.65 9.02
C GLU A 100 -35.81 -6.85 10.34
N LYS A 101 -35.97 -7.55 11.48
CA LYS A 101 -35.91 -6.89 12.79
C LYS A 101 -34.52 -6.34 13.07
N ALA A 102 -33.47 -7.12 12.77
CA ALA A 102 -32.09 -6.69 12.94
C ALA A 102 -31.75 -5.46 12.08
N GLY A 103 -32.14 -5.49 10.80
CA GLY A 103 -31.86 -4.37 9.89
C GLY A 103 -32.65 -3.11 10.25
N LYS A 104 -33.92 -3.22 10.72
CA LYS A 104 -34.68 -2.09 11.25
C LYS A 104 -34.03 -1.50 12.49
N ALA A 105 -33.65 -2.34 13.45
CA ALA A 105 -32.98 -1.89 14.68
C ALA A 105 -31.63 -1.19 14.36
N LEU A 106 -30.87 -1.69 13.40
CA LEU A 106 -29.62 -1.09 12.95
C LEU A 106 -29.86 0.32 12.37
N ILE A 107 -30.87 0.49 11.52
CA ILE A 107 -31.23 1.81 10.95
C ILE A 107 -31.72 2.77 12.04
N GLU A 108 -32.54 2.29 12.97
CA GLU A 108 -33.00 3.10 14.11
C GLU A 108 -31.81 3.54 14.98
N ARG A 109 -30.87 2.63 15.22
CA ARG A 109 -29.65 2.95 15.97
C ARG A 109 -28.78 3.98 15.26
N CYS A 110 -28.66 3.92 13.93
CA CYS A 110 -28.01 4.97 13.15
C CYS A 110 -28.67 6.34 13.37
N LYS A 111 -29.98 6.41 13.26
CA LYS A 111 -30.74 7.66 13.47
C LYS A 111 -30.62 8.21 14.90
N ALA A 112 -30.45 7.35 15.88
CA ALA A 112 -30.29 7.71 17.30
C ALA A 112 -28.85 8.09 17.67
N MET A 113 -27.89 8.07 16.73
CA MET A 113 -26.52 8.52 17.00
C MET A 113 -26.48 10.02 17.31
N THR A 114 -25.85 10.35 18.42
CA THR A 114 -25.64 11.75 18.86
C THR A 114 -24.19 12.22 18.69
N THR A 115 -23.26 11.29 18.47
CA THR A 115 -21.83 11.55 18.23
C THR A 115 -21.38 10.89 16.93
N PRO A 116 -20.44 11.47 16.19
CA PRO A 116 -19.86 10.84 15.00
C PRO A 116 -18.84 9.74 15.35
N ASP A 117 -18.39 9.69 16.60
CA ASP A 117 -17.35 8.79 17.06
C ASP A 117 -17.79 7.32 16.99
N GLU A 118 -16.82 6.42 16.85
CA GLU A 118 -17.07 4.99 16.80
C GLU A 118 -17.52 4.48 18.17
N ILE A 119 -18.70 3.85 18.20
CA ILE A 119 -19.31 3.29 19.43
C ILE A 119 -19.63 1.82 19.21
N VAL A 120 -19.39 1.00 20.24
CA VAL A 120 -19.81 -0.42 20.25
C VAL A 120 -21.31 -0.47 20.41
N ILE A 121 -22.00 -1.15 19.50
CA ILE A 121 -23.47 -1.30 19.54
C ILE A 121 -23.93 -2.73 19.78
N GLY A 122 -23.04 -3.74 19.65
CA GLY A 122 -23.40 -5.14 19.87
C GLY A 122 -22.45 -6.11 19.19
N ASP A 123 -22.98 -7.26 18.81
CA ASP A 123 -22.20 -8.32 18.17
C ASP A 123 -23.04 -9.10 17.13
N TYR A 124 -22.33 -9.69 16.16
CA TYR A 124 -22.90 -10.57 15.15
C TYR A 124 -21.90 -11.62 14.69
N ARG A 125 -22.27 -12.89 14.76
CA ARG A 125 -21.47 -14.05 14.32
C ARG A 125 -20.04 -14.06 14.91
N GLY A 126 -19.88 -13.65 16.18
CA GLY A 126 -18.60 -13.59 16.89
C GLY A 126 -17.77 -12.34 16.62
N PHE A 127 -18.31 -11.37 15.89
CA PHE A 127 -17.67 -10.08 15.64
C PHE A 127 -18.39 -8.97 16.40
N SER A 128 -17.62 -8.11 17.08
CA SER A 128 -18.16 -6.91 17.70
C SER A 128 -18.56 -5.91 16.61
N MET A 129 -19.71 -5.27 16.78
CA MET A 129 -20.25 -4.26 15.87
C MET A 129 -20.00 -2.86 16.43
N LEU A 130 -19.27 -2.04 15.69
CA LEU A 130 -18.99 -0.66 16.02
C LEU A 130 -19.62 0.25 14.96
N LEU A 131 -20.41 1.22 15.41
CA LEU A 131 -21.10 2.17 14.55
C LEU A 131 -20.43 3.53 14.62
N SER A 132 -20.23 4.17 13.47
CA SER A 132 -19.68 5.52 13.35
C SER A 132 -20.40 6.31 12.25
N PHE A 133 -20.31 7.63 12.31
CA PHE A 133 -20.82 8.52 11.27
C PHE A 133 -19.67 9.31 10.63
N ASP A 134 -19.52 9.16 9.32
CA ASP A 134 -18.54 9.92 8.54
C ASP A 134 -19.17 11.26 8.10
N LYS A 135 -18.68 12.36 8.66
CA LYS A 135 -19.17 13.71 8.36
C LYS A 135 -18.86 14.17 6.93
N PHE A 136 -17.81 13.62 6.29
CA PHE A 136 -17.43 14.03 4.94
C PHE A 136 -18.33 13.39 3.90
N SER A 137 -18.56 12.07 4.00
CA SER A 137 -19.46 11.35 3.10
C SER A 137 -20.92 11.41 3.53
N SER A 138 -21.20 11.89 4.74
CA SER A 138 -22.53 11.86 5.36
C SER A 138 -23.13 10.46 5.43
N GLU A 139 -22.28 9.47 5.72
CA GLU A 139 -22.64 8.06 5.74
C GLU A 139 -22.42 7.42 7.11
N TYR A 140 -23.32 6.52 7.49
CA TYR A 140 -23.10 5.64 8.62
C TYR A 140 -22.21 4.46 8.20
N ASN A 141 -21.25 4.12 9.04
CA ASN A 141 -20.37 3.00 8.84
C ASN A 141 -20.46 2.04 10.01
N LEU A 142 -20.60 0.75 9.69
CA LEU A 142 -20.49 -0.35 10.64
C LEU A 142 -19.13 -1.00 10.47
N THR A 143 -18.38 -1.12 11.56
CA THR A 143 -17.13 -1.86 11.61
C THR A 143 -17.37 -3.18 12.35
N LEU A 144 -17.19 -4.31 11.66
CA LEU A 144 -17.12 -5.62 12.30
C LEU A 144 -15.69 -5.84 12.76
N LYS A 145 -15.50 -6.08 14.05
CA LYS A 145 -14.16 -6.18 14.67
C LYS A 145 -13.99 -7.49 15.41
N ASN A 146 -12.89 -8.17 15.08
CA ASN A 146 -12.32 -9.26 15.87
C ASN A 146 -10.79 -9.13 15.81
N SER A 147 -10.05 -10.04 15.17
CA SER A 147 -8.60 -9.87 14.95
C SER A 147 -8.31 -8.76 13.93
N LEU A 148 -9.14 -8.64 12.91
CA LEU A 148 -9.14 -7.55 11.94
C LEU A 148 -10.42 -6.71 12.06
N SER A 149 -10.47 -5.64 11.27
CA SER A 149 -11.62 -4.74 11.18
C SER A 149 -12.15 -4.70 9.77
N TYR A 150 -13.49 -4.83 9.61
CA TYR A 150 -14.18 -4.84 8.33
C TYR A 150 -15.21 -3.72 8.30
N LYS A 151 -14.88 -2.61 7.61
CA LYS A 151 -15.74 -1.43 7.51
C LYS A 151 -16.78 -1.62 6.40
N ILE A 152 -18.03 -1.30 6.70
CA ILE A 152 -19.19 -1.48 5.84
C ILE A 152 -20.00 -0.18 5.86
N ALA A 153 -20.23 0.42 4.69
CA ALA A 153 -21.14 1.56 4.57
C ALA A 153 -22.59 1.08 4.70
N LEU A 154 -23.36 1.71 5.58
CA LEU A 154 -24.77 1.43 5.79
C LEU A 154 -25.63 2.37 4.95
N GLY A 155 -26.72 1.82 4.39
CA GLY A 155 -27.71 2.59 3.65
C GLY A 155 -29.09 2.58 4.34
N SER A 156 -30.10 3.04 3.62
CA SER A 156 -31.49 3.06 4.10
C SER A 156 -32.24 1.74 3.93
N ASP A 157 -31.65 0.78 3.18
CA ASP A 157 -32.29 -0.51 2.93
C ASP A 157 -32.02 -1.52 4.05
N VAL A 158 -33.08 -1.99 4.67
CA VAL A 158 -33.07 -2.96 5.79
C VAL A 158 -32.34 -4.25 5.42
N TYR A 159 -32.71 -4.87 4.31
CA TYR A 159 -32.15 -6.14 3.88
C TYR A 159 -30.76 -5.96 3.25
N GLY A 160 -30.58 -4.87 2.51
CA GLY A 160 -29.29 -4.54 1.90
C GLY A 160 -28.19 -4.32 2.92
N ASN A 161 -28.47 -3.75 4.09
CA ASN A 161 -27.51 -3.63 5.17
C ASN A 161 -27.07 -4.99 5.71
N ILE A 162 -28.02 -5.89 5.99
CA ILE A 162 -27.71 -7.26 6.44
C ILE A 162 -26.89 -8.01 5.39
N GLN A 163 -27.27 -7.88 4.11
CA GLN A 163 -26.53 -8.52 3.02
C GLN A 163 -25.09 -8.01 2.90
N ARG A 164 -24.86 -6.70 3.08
CA ARG A 164 -23.50 -6.12 3.09
C ARG A 164 -22.67 -6.64 4.25
N ILE A 165 -23.28 -6.81 5.43
CA ILE A 165 -22.65 -7.37 6.62
C ILE A 165 -22.25 -8.83 6.35
N ASP A 166 -23.17 -9.65 5.86
CA ASP A 166 -22.89 -11.04 5.52
C ASP A 166 -21.80 -11.15 4.44
N ASN A 167 -21.88 -10.34 3.37
CA ASN A 167 -20.88 -10.31 2.31
C ASN A 167 -19.48 -9.92 2.81
N ALA A 168 -19.39 -9.02 3.80
CA ALA A 168 -18.10 -8.63 4.38
C ALA A 168 -17.44 -9.80 5.11
N LEU A 169 -18.23 -10.61 5.84
CA LEU A 169 -17.77 -11.82 6.53
C LEU A 169 -17.42 -12.94 5.56
N GLU A 170 -18.32 -13.26 4.63
CA GLU A 170 -18.11 -14.31 3.61
C GLU A 170 -16.95 -13.98 2.66
N GLY A 171 -16.66 -12.69 2.46
CA GLY A 171 -15.59 -12.19 1.59
C GLY A 171 -14.19 -12.22 2.20
N MET A 172 -13.99 -12.76 3.40
CA MET A 172 -12.66 -12.77 4.04
C MET A 172 -11.65 -13.64 3.30
N LYS A 173 -12.07 -14.84 2.85
CA LYS A 173 -11.17 -15.78 2.17
C LYS A 173 -10.57 -15.22 0.87
N PRO A 174 -11.32 -14.68 -0.09
CA PRO A 174 -10.74 -14.05 -1.27
C PRO A 174 -9.85 -12.86 -0.93
N LYS A 175 -10.17 -12.06 0.09
CA LYS A 175 -9.30 -10.96 0.55
C LYS A 175 -7.99 -11.45 1.13
N GLN A 176 -8.00 -12.56 1.88
CA GLN A 176 -6.79 -13.20 2.37
C GLN A 176 -5.93 -13.70 1.21
N ASP A 177 -6.53 -14.33 0.19
CA ASP A 177 -5.80 -14.86 -0.95
C ASP A 177 -5.11 -13.73 -1.74
N VAL A 178 -5.77 -12.59 -1.94
CA VAL A 178 -5.14 -11.38 -2.48
C VAL A 178 -3.98 -10.89 -1.60
N CYS A 179 -4.16 -10.90 -0.27
CA CYS A 179 -3.09 -10.51 0.66
C CYS A 179 -1.87 -11.43 0.57
N LYS A 180 -2.07 -12.74 0.39
CA LYS A 180 -1.01 -13.75 0.17
C LYS A 180 -0.28 -13.52 -1.16
N GLN A 181 -1.00 -13.22 -2.23
CA GLN A 181 -0.40 -12.89 -3.52
C GLN A 181 0.46 -11.64 -3.44
N ASN A 182 -0.05 -10.58 -2.80
CA ASN A 182 0.69 -9.35 -2.59
C ASN A 182 1.95 -9.57 -1.75
N LEU A 183 1.88 -10.41 -0.73
CA LEU A 183 3.05 -10.78 0.09
C LEU A 183 4.11 -11.47 -0.76
N THR A 184 3.73 -12.43 -1.60
CA THR A 184 4.66 -13.15 -2.48
C THR A 184 5.36 -12.20 -3.45
N GLU A 185 4.62 -11.27 -4.06
CA GLU A 185 5.18 -10.28 -4.96
C GLU A 185 6.12 -9.31 -4.22
N LEU A 186 5.74 -8.88 -3.03
CA LEU A 186 6.55 -7.99 -2.19
C LEU A 186 7.86 -8.67 -1.75
N GLU A 187 7.83 -9.95 -1.38
CA GLU A 187 9.03 -10.72 -1.03
C GLU A 187 9.97 -10.87 -2.24
N LYS A 188 9.43 -11.09 -3.44
CA LYS A 188 10.19 -11.13 -4.68
C LYS A 188 10.86 -9.78 -5.00
N GLN A 189 10.10 -8.69 -4.88
CA GLN A 189 10.64 -7.33 -5.06
C GLN A 189 11.74 -7.02 -4.05
N PHE A 190 11.59 -7.48 -2.81
CA PHE A 190 12.58 -7.31 -1.76
C PHE A 190 13.90 -8.02 -2.10
N GLU A 191 13.84 -9.28 -2.56
CA GLU A 191 15.05 -10.00 -2.98
C GLU A 191 15.72 -9.33 -4.19
N THR A 192 14.94 -8.86 -5.16
CA THR A 192 15.47 -8.09 -6.30
C THR A 192 16.15 -6.80 -5.81
N ALA A 193 15.52 -6.06 -4.93
CA ALA A 193 16.07 -4.82 -4.38
C ALA A 193 17.40 -5.04 -3.63
N LYS A 194 17.52 -6.15 -2.87
CA LYS A 194 18.77 -6.52 -2.20
C LYS A 194 19.93 -6.76 -3.16
N VAL A 195 19.64 -7.29 -4.35
CA VAL A 195 20.65 -7.51 -5.37
C VAL A 195 21.02 -6.20 -6.05
N GLU A 196 20.01 -5.40 -6.42
CA GLU A 196 20.22 -4.14 -7.11
C GLU A 196 21.02 -3.13 -6.27
N CYS A 197 20.74 -3.01 -4.97
CA CYS A 197 21.46 -2.07 -4.11
C CYS A 197 22.93 -2.41 -3.88
N LYS A 198 23.37 -3.64 -4.22
CA LYS A 198 24.79 -4.04 -4.15
C LYS A 198 25.58 -3.73 -5.41
N LYS A 199 24.92 -3.33 -6.50
CA LYS A 199 25.59 -2.99 -7.75
C LYS A 199 26.45 -1.77 -7.60
N GLU A 200 27.60 -1.82 -8.27
CA GLU A 200 28.51 -0.69 -8.40
C GLU A 200 28.11 0.18 -9.59
N PHE A 201 28.61 1.41 -9.62
CA PHE A 201 28.36 2.31 -10.74
C PHE A 201 28.96 1.73 -12.03
N PRO A 202 28.17 1.45 -13.08
CA PRO A 202 28.67 0.74 -14.25
C PRO A 202 29.78 1.45 -15.04
N GLN A 203 29.82 2.80 -14.95
CA GLN A 203 30.76 3.63 -15.68
C GLN A 203 31.91 4.13 -14.76
N GLU A 204 32.20 3.47 -13.65
CA GLU A 204 33.24 3.88 -12.70
C GLU A 204 34.64 3.87 -13.34
N ALA A 205 34.94 2.82 -14.11
CA ALA A 205 36.22 2.69 -14.81
C ALA A 205 36.41 3.81 -15.85
N GLU A 206 35.38 4.10 -16.64
CA GLU A 206 35.40 5.16 -17.64
C GLU A 206 35.60 6.54 -16.99
N LEU A 207 34.87 6.80 -15.87
CA LEU A 207 35.03 8.05 -15.12
C LEU A 207 36.45 8.21 -14.56
N THR A 208 37.02 7.13 -14.04
CA THR A 208 38.38 7.13 -13.48
C THR A 208 39.43 7.42 -14.57
N GLU A 209 39.34 6.68 -15.70
CA GLU A 209 40.27 6.87 -16.82
C GLU A 209 40.21 8.29 -17.38
N LYS A 210 39.00 8.80 -17.67
CA LYS A 210 38.85 10.16 -18.22
C LYS A 210 39.26 11.24 -17.22
N SER A 211 39.01 11.03 -15.93
CA SER A 211 39.47 11.98 -14.89
C SER A 211 40.97 12.00 -14.72
N ALA A 212 41.66 10.88 -14.91
CA ALA A 212 43.13 10.81 -14.83
C ALA A 212 43.82 11.42 -16.06
N ARG A 213 43.11 11.46 -17.21
CA ARG A 213 43.62 12.06 -18.45
C ARG A 213 43.43 13.56 -18.51
N LEU A 214 42.59 14.14 -17.68
CA LEU A 214 42.23 15.55 -17.60
C LEU A 214 43.29 16.35 -16.84
#